data_a377f1369f58f65483d82a623516fa38
#
_entry.id   a377f1369f58f65483d82a623516fa38
#
_cell.length_a   1.000
_cell.length_b   1.000
_cell.length_c   1.000
_cell.angle_alpha   90.00
_cell.angle_beta   90.00
_cell.angle_gamma   90.00
#
_symmetry.space_group_name_H-M   'P 1'
#
loop_
_entity.id
_entity.type
_entity.pdbx_description
1 polymer ?
#
loop_
_entity_poly.entity_id
_entity_poly.type
_entity_poly.pdbx_seq_one_letter_code
_entity_poly.pdbx_strand_id
1 'polypeptide(L)'
;MPRPSSPRMARGVARLSAAALETWQETWMDIGFALPNLLDSDEMRLFAQTVESLGFESVWAADHIILPIEKTDQYPYTEDGSFTRPSTAPFLETLTMLSFLAACTERVRIGSTVVIVPYRNPVLQAKMFASVDVLSKGRVVCGVGVGWLEKEFQTLDVPYADRGPMTDEWLTIFKDLWTAEFPEHHGKFYQYDGVQFYPKPIQKPHIPIWVGGHTRRAIRRVVNYGDAWHPTRQTPEWMESKLPYLRDFAHEVGRDPDEITLSLKRTLHFTDTGLEESDRIRSTGSMIGTTQEVIDDIKRCRDIGITQLTYDFRTPDVHDCIRTMEHLAEKVVPAI
;
A
#
# COMPACT_ATOMS: atom_id res chain seq x y z
N MET A 1 8.41 30.30 -31.85
CA MET A 1 9.09 31.13 -30.83
C MET A 1 9.23 30.25 -29.56
N PRO A 2 10.44 29.98 -29.13
CA PRO A 2 10.66 29.19 -27.91
C PRO A 2 10.43 30.07 -26.67
N ARG A 3 9.76 29.53 -25.66
CA ARG A 3 9.59 30.18 -24.35
C ARG A 3 10.88 30.10 -23.55
N PRO A 4 11.24 31.13 -22.77
CA PRO A 4 12.46 31.12 -21.99
C PRO A 4 12.34 30.17 -20.79
N SER A 5 13.32 29.28 -20.65
CA SER A 5 13.56 28.46 -19.47
C SER A 5 14.06 29.36 -18.32
N SER A 6 13.29 29.46 -17.25
CA SER A 6 13.80 29.99 -15.99
C SER A 6 14.36 28.85 -15.14
N PRO A 7 15.59 28.95 -14.66
CA PRO A 7 16.11 27.97 -13.71
C PRO A 7 15.59 28.33 -12.31
N ARG A 8 14.53 27.71 -11.84
CA ARG A 8 14.28 27.61 -10.39
C ARG A 8 15.16 26.49 -9.85
N MET A 9 16.27 26.88 -9.25
CA MET A 9 17.10 25.99 -8.46
C MET A 9 16.24 25.24 -7.44
N ALA A 10 16.31 23.92 -7.50
CA ALA A 10 15.84 23.03 -6.43
C ALA A 10 16.53 23.47 -5.12
N ARG A 11 15.79 24.01 -4.19
CA ARG A 11 16.22 24.11 -2.80
C ARG A 11 16.38 22.69 -2.32
N GLY A 12 17.60 22.31 -1.93
CA GLY A 12 17.92 20.95 -1.56
C GLY A 12 17.01 20.45 -0.45
N VAL A 13 16.47 19.25 -0.65
CA VAL A 13 15.81 18.49 0.40
C VAL A 13 16.80 18.35 1.55
N ALA A 14 16.41 18.75 2.75
CA ALA A 14 17.25 18.62 3.95
C ALA A 14 17.57 17.13 4.15
N ARG A 15 18.85 16.76 4.05
CA ARG A 15 19.30 15.41 4.41
C ARG A 15 19.37 15.33 5.92
N LEU A 16 18.71 14.35 6.51
CA LEU A 16 18.90 14.03 7.92
C LEU A 16 20.39 13.72 8.19
N SER A 17 20.86 14.10 9.36
CA SER A 17 22.21 13.76 9.81
C SER A 17 22.35 12.24 10.00
N ALA A 18 23.58 11.71 9.92
CA ALA A 18 23.84 10.29 10.18
C ALA A 18 23.28 9.84 11.55
N ALA A 19 23.37 10.69 12.58
CA ALA A 19 22.80 10.43 13.90
C ALA A 19 21.25 10.33 13.88
N ALA A 20 20.57 11.11 13.05
CA ALA A 20 19.12 10.99 12.89
C ALA A 20 18.72 9.71 12.15
N LEU A 21 19.54 9.25 11.19
CA LEU A 21 19.33 7.96 10.51
C LEU A 21 19.61 6.76 11.41
N GLU A 22 20.57 6.87 12.35
CA GLU A 22 20.82 5.84 13.36
C GLU A 22 19.63 5.71 14.33
N THR A 23 18.97 6.82 14.70
CA THR A 23 17.78 6.81 15.56
C THR A 23 16.60 6.06 14.90
N TRP A 24 16.49 6.07 13.57
CA TRP A 24 15.46 5.33 12.84
C TRP A 24 15.60 3.80 12.97
N GLN A 25 16.82 3.29 13.12
CA GLN A 25 17.08 1.85 13.27
C GLN A 25 16.67 1.31 14.65
N GLU A 26 16.44 2.19 15.61
CA GLU A 26 15.98 1.86 16.96
C GLU A 26 14.46 1.99 17.12
N THR A 27 13.74 2.60 16.18
CA THR A 27 12.29 2.69 16.23
C THR A 27 11.65 1.40 15.72
N TRP A 28 10.80 0.79 16.54
CA TRP A 28 10.08 -0.45 16.24
C TRP A 28 8.91 -0.25 15.28
N MET A 29 8.76 0.93 14.68
CA MET A 29 7.65 1.31 13.82
C MET A 29 8.14 1.71 12.43
N ASP A 30 7.81 0.90 11.43
CA ASP A 30 8.01 1.23 10.03
C ASP A 30 6.92 2.21 9.56
N ILE A 31 7.32 3.31 8.92
CA ILE A 31 6.39 4.32 8.39
C ILE A 31 6.59 4.44 6.88
N GLY A 32 5.49 4.32 6.14
CA GLY A 32 5.45 4.51 4.70
C GLY A 32 4.35 5.48 4.27
N PHE A 33 4.37 5.88 3.01
CA PHE A 33 3.41 6.82 2.47
C PHE A 33 2.80 6.36 1.15
N ALA A 34 1.48 6.51 1.04
CA ALA A 34 0.79 6.31 -0.22
C ALA A 34 0.97 7.55 -1.11
N LEU A 35 1.46 7.31 -2.32
CA LEU A 35 1.61 8.35 -3.34
C LEU A 35 0.23 8.96 -3.65
N PRO A 36 0.07 10.27 -3.58
CA PRO A 36 -1.15 10.91 -4.08
C PRO A 36 -1.27 10.73 -5.60
N ASN A 37 -2.47 10.99 -6.14
CA ASN A 37 -2.70 10.84 -7.57
C ASN A 37 -2.05 11.99 -8.35
N LEU A 38 -0.74 11.93 -8.52
CA LEU A 38 0.06 12.86 -9.30
C LEU A 38 0.14 12.36 -10.75
N LEU A 39 0.20 13.30 -11.71
CA LEU A 39 0.45 13.02 -13.13
C LEU A 39 1.83 13.43 -13.57
N ASP A 40 2.46 14.36 -12.85
CA ASP A 40 3.80 14.82 -13.16
C ASP A 40 4.84 13.83 -12.63
N SER A 41 5.68 13.32 -13.53
CA SER A 41 6.70 12.33 -13.20
C SER A 41 7.81 12.91 -12.30
N ASP A 42 8.07 14.23 -12.37
CA ASP A 42 9.06 14.88 -11.53
C ASP A 42 8.52 15.07 -10.10
N GLU A 43 7.21 15.35 -9.95
CA GLU A 43 6.56 15.36 -8.63
C GLU A 43 6.52 13.97 -7.99
N MET A 44 6.21 12.92 -8.76
CA MET A 44 6.23 11.54 -8.27
C MET A 44 7.64 11.13 -7.82
N ARG A 45 8.65 11.49 -8.60
CA ARG A 45 10.06 11.25 -8.24
C ARG A 45 10.46 12.01 -6.99
N LEU A 46 10.10 13.30 -6.92
CA LEU A 46 10.37 14.16 -5.77
C LEU A 46 9.75 13.55 -4.50
N PHE A 47 8.49 13.13 -4.58
CA PHE A 47 7.80 12.47 -3.47
C PHE A 47 8.55 11.23 -3.00
N ALA A 48 8.83 10.29 -3.90
CA ALA A 48 9.46 9.02 -3.56
C ALA A 48 10.89 9.20 -3.00
N GLN A 49 11.67 10.11 -3.60
CA GLN A 49 13.01 10.43 -3.12
C GLN A 49 13.00 11.18 -1.78
N THR A 50 11.97 11.98 -1.52
CA THR A 50 11.78 12.61 -0.20
C THR A 50 11.49 11.57 0.87
N VAL A 51 10.56 10.62 0.62
CA VAL A 51 10.31 9.50 1.53
C VAL A 51 11.63 8.77 1.85
N GLU A 52 12.43 8.46 0.83
CA GLU A 52 13.70 7.77 0.99
C GLU A 52 14.76 8.61 1.72
N SER A 53 14.85 9.91 1.44
CA SER A 53 15.87 10.79 2.04
C SER A 53 15.59 11.11 3.51
N LEU A 54 14.32 11.13 3.89
CA LEU A 54 13.87 11.28 5.27
C LEU A 54 13.92 9.98 6.07
N GLY A 55 14.33 8.86 5.47
CA GLY A 55 14.51 7.58 6.15
C GLY A 55 13.24 6.74 6.32
N PHE A 56 12.12 7.13 5.73
CA PHE A 56 10.88 6.35 5.79
C PHE A 56 10.99 5.03 5.03
N GLU A 57 10.19 4.05 5.44
CA GLU A 57 10.36 2.64 5.02
C GLU A 57 9.83 2.38 3.62
N SER A 58 8.67 2.97 3.21
CA SER A 58 7.99 2.53 2.00
C SER A 58 7.17 3.61 1.29
N VAL A 59 7.03 3.43 -0.03
CA VAL A 59 6.11 4.19 -0.90
C VAL A 59 5.09 3.24 -1.52
N TRP A 60 3.82 3.65 -1.51
CA TRP A 60 2.69 2.79 -1.90
C TRP A 60 1.86 3.41 -3.01
N ALA A 61 1.42 2.58 -3.97
CA ALA A 61 0.55 2.96 -5.06
C ALA A 61 -0.83 2.30 -4.97
N ALA A 62 -1.90 3.07 -5.23
CA ALA A 62 -3.26 2.55 -5.29
C ALA A 62 -3.61 2.03 -6.69
N ASP A 63 -4.65 1.19 -6.78
CA ASP A 63 -5.07 0.54 -8.03
C ASP A 63 -6.50 0.88 -8.40
N HIS A 64 -6.66 1.52 -9.55
CA HIS A 64 -7.88 1.63 -10.33
C HIS A 64 -7.51 1.63 -11.81
N ILE A 65 -8.27 0.94 -12.63
CA ILE A 65 -8.08 0.90 -14.09
C ILE A 65 -8.99 1.93 -14.75
N ILE A 66 -10.25 2.02 -14.31
CA ILE A 66 -11.24 2.98 -14.77
C ILE A 66 -12.12 3.44 -13.61
N LEU A 67 -12.72 4.62 -13.73
CA LEU A 67 -13.73 5.10 -12.80
C LEU A 67 -15.05 5.33 -13.51
N PRO A 68 -16.19 4.87 -12.96
CA PRO A 68 -17.50 5.12 -13.54
C PRO A 68 -17.88 6.60 -13.46
N ILE A 69 -18.63 7.07 -14.45
CA ILE A 69 -19.22 8.41 -14.43
C ILE A 69 -20.31 8.48 -13.34
N GLU A 70 -21.20 7.49 -13.32
CA GLU A 70 -22.22 7.34 -12.30
C GLU A 70 -21.73 6.42 -11.19
N LYS A 71 -21.76 6.91 -9.97
CA LYS A 71 -21.27 6.19 -8.78
C LYS A 71 -22.46 5.62 -8.03
N THR A 72 -22.89 4.46 -8.45
CA THR A 72 -24.00 3.71 -7.84
C THR A 72 -23.55 2.70 -6.80
N ASP A 73 -22.25 2.31 -6.84
CA ASP A 73 -21.69 1.35 -5.92
C ASP A 73 -21.40 1.99 -4.55
N GLN A 74 -21.69 1.26 -3.49
CA GLN A 74 -21.38 1.71 -2.14
C GLN A 74 -19.90 1.52 -1.83
N TYR A 75 -19.24 2.61 -1.50
CA TYR A 75 -17.85 2.58 -1.07
C TYR A 75 -17.75 2.05 0.37
N PRO A 76 -17.04 0.93 0.60
CA PRO A 76 -17.06 0.25 1.88
C PRO A 76 -16.26 0.93 3.00
N TYR A 77 -15.63 2.07 2.73
CA TYR A 77 -14.72 2.75 3.64
C TYR A 77 -15.16 4.16 4.06
N THR A 78 -16.41 4.55 3.77
CA THR A 78 -17.06 5.76 4.27
C THR A 78 -18.38 5.38 4.92
N GLU A 79 -18.80 6.15 5.93
CA GLU A 79 -20.05 5.87 6.67
C GLU A 79 -21.28 6.00 5.78
N ASP A 80 -21.28 6.96 4.86
CA ASP A 80 -22.37 7.23 3.92
C ASP A 80 -22.29 6.41 2.64
N GLY A 81 -21.26 5.56 2.48
CA GLY A 81 -21.02 4.78 1.28
C GLY A 81 -20.60 5.60 0.06
N SER A 82 -20.27 6.89 0.23
CA SER A 82 -19.91 7.76 -0.88
C SER A 82 -18.46 7.55 -1.34
N PHE A 83 -18.26 7.47 -2.66
CA PHE A 83 -16.95 7.53 -3.30
C PHE A 83 -16.79 8.90 -3.97
N THR A 84 -16.13 9.82 -3.29
CA THR A 84 -16.08 11.24 -3.67
C THR A 84 -15.08 11.59 -4.77
N ARG A 85 -14.19 10.65 -5.18
CA ARG A 85 -13.22 10.94 -6.25
C ARG A 85 -13.93 11.19 -7.57
N PRO A 86 -13.59 12.23 -8.35
CA PRO A 86 -14.18 12.46 -9.66
C PRO A 86 -13.88 11.31 -10.63
N SER A 87 -14.77 11.04 -11.59
CA SER A 87 -14.54 10.01 -12.62
C SER A 87 -13.34 10.31 -13.52
N THR A 88 -12.91 11.56 -13.54
CA THR A 88 -11.72 12.04 -14.24
C THR A 88 -10.46 12.01 -13.38
N ALA A 89 -10.53 11.46 -12.14
CA ALA A 89 -9.34 11.36 -11.29
C ALA A 89 -8.27 10.52 -11.99
N PRO A 90 -7.05 11.02 -12.10
CA PRO A 90 -5.98 10.30 -12.76
C PRO A 90 -5.51 9.14 -11.89
N PHE A 91 -5.50 7.95 -12.48
CA PHE A 91 -4.84 6.77 -11.92
C PHE A 91 -3.90 6.23 -12.97
N LEU A 92 -2.63 6.16 -12.64
CA LEU A 92 -1.67 5.41 -13.45
C LEU A 92 -1.81 3.92 -13.10
N GLU A 93 -1.57 3.06 -14.08
CA GLU A 93 -1.59 1.62 -13.85
C GLU A 93 -0.53 1.25 -12.80
N THR A 94 -0.95 0.51 -11.76
CA THR A 94 -0.19 0.33 -10.52
C THR A 94 1.17 -0.31 -10.74
N LEU A 95 1.25 -1.39 -11.52
CA LEU A 95 2.53 -2.10 -11.73
C LEU A 95 3.51 -1.33 -12.62
N THR A 96 2.97 -0.53 -13.54
CA THR A 96 3.75 0.45 -14.30
C THR A 96 4.32 1.52 -13.38
N MET A 97 3.51 2.02 -12.44
CA MET A 97 3.96 3.01 -11.44
C MET A 97 5.01 2.41 -10.51
N LEU A 98 4.83 1.19 -10.01
CA LEU A 98 5.84 0.51 -9.19
C LEU A 98 7.18 0.36 -9.94
N SER A 99 7.14 0.09 -11.25
CA SER A 99 8.35 0.04 -12.07
C SER A 99 9.07 1.39 -12.15
N PHE A 100 8.30 2.49 -12.28
CA PHE A 100 8.84 3.84 -12.25
C PHE A 100 9.46 4.17 -10.88
N LEU A 101 8.78 3.85 -9.78
CA LEU A 101 9.29 4.04 -8.42
C LEU A 101 10.56 3.23 -8.16
N ALA A 102 10.63 1.99 -8.67
CA ALA A 102 11.83 1.15 -8.60
C ALA A 102 13.04 1.80 -9.26
N ALA A 103 12.82 2.51 -10.38
CA ALA A 103 13.89 3.16 -11.14
C ALA A 103 14.37 4.48 -10.53
N CYS A 104 13.54 5.16 -9.72
CA CYS A 104 13.89 6.46 -9.14
C CYS A 104 14.25 6.43 -7.65
N THR A 105 14.26 5.25 -7.01
CA THR A 105 14.62 5.02 -5.61
C THR A 105 15.64 3.89 -5.48
N GLU A 106 16.36 3.83 -4.36
CA GLU A 106 17.43 2.85 -4.14
C GLU A 106 17.22 1.94 -2.93
N ARG A 107 16.57 2.42 -1.86
CA ARG A 107 16.44 1.75 -0.56
C ARG A 107 15.01 1.50 -0.13
N VAL A 108 14.15 2.51 -0.32
CA VAL A 108 12.76 2.48 0.14
C VAL A 108 12.00 1.32 -0.51
N ARG A 109 11.21 0.60 0.27
CA ARG A 109 10.31 -0.42 -0.27
C ARG A 109 9.21 0.23 -1.10
N ILE A 110 8.75 -0.49 -2.10
CA ILE A 110 7.69 -0.03 -3.00
C ILE A 110 6.56 -1.04 -3.01
N GLY A 111 5.34 -0.61 -2.78
CA GLY A 111 4.22 -1.51 -2.63
C GLY A 111 2.93 -1.04 -3.30
N SER A 112 2.04 -1.98 -3.52
CA SER A 112 0.66 -1.66 -3.89
C SER A 112 -0.24 -1.61 -2.66
N THR A 113 -1.16 -0.62 -2.58
CA THR A 113 -2.10 -0.46 -1.47
C THR A 113 -3.52 -0.15 -1.94
N VAL A 114 -4.25 -1.09 -2.52
CA VAL A 114 -3.83 -2.46 -2.83
C VAL A 114 -4.11 -2.73 -4.31
N VAL A 115 -3.36 -3.62 -4.96
CA VAL A 115 -3.71 -4.11 -6.28
C VAL A 115 -4.99 -4.97 -6.19
N ILE A 116 -5.92 -4.75 -7.12
CA ILE A 116 -7.12 -5.59 -7.21
C ILE A 116 -6.79 -6.83 -8.03
N VAL A 117 -6.60 -7.93 -7.32
CA VAL A 117 -6.02 -9.16 -7.88
C VAL A 117 -6.77 -9.68 -9.12
N PRO A 118 -8.14 -9.73 -9.14
CA PRO A 118 -8.86 -10.27 -10.28
C PRO A 118 -8.87 -9.38 -11.54
N TYR A 119 -8.40 -8.12 -11.48
CA TYR A 119 -8.43 -7.23 -12.66
C TYR A 119 -7.48 -7.66 -13.77
N ARG A 120 -6.52 -8.52 -13.48
CA ARG A 120 -5.48 -8.92 -14.43
C ARG A 120 -5.38 -10.45 -14.50
N ASN A 121 -4.90 -10.94 -15.64
CA ASN A 121 -4.53 -12.34 -15.78
C ASN A 121 -3.48 -12.70 -14.71
N PRO A 122 -3.65 -13.82 -13.95
CA PRO A 122 -2.77 -14.13 -12.82
C PRO A 122 -1.32 -14.37 -13.21
N VAL A 123 -1.08 -15.04 -14.33
CA VAL A 123 0.28 -15.34 -14.81
C VAL A 123 1.00 -14.06 -15.23
N LEU A 124 0.29 -13.17 -15.94
CA LEU A 124 0.84 -11.86 -16.31
C LEU A 124 1.12 -11.00 -15.09
N GLN A 125 0.20 -10.96 -14.12
CA GLN A 125 0.36 -10.16 -12.91
C GLN A 125 1.52 -10.68 -12.06
N ALA A 126 1.64 -12.01 -11.89
CA ALA A 126 2.79 -12.63 -11.23
C ALA A 126 4.12 -12.27 -11.91
N LYS A 127 4.12 -12.25 -13.27
CA LYS A 127 5.28 -11.85 -14.07
C LYS A 127 5.65 -10.38 -13.84
N MET A 128 4.68 -9.50 -13.83
CA MET A 128 4.92 -8.07 -13.62
C MET A 128 5.53 -7.83 -12.23
N PHE A 129 4.98 -8.44 -11.17
CA PHE A 129 5.55 -8.35 -9.82
C PHE A 129 6.98 -8.91 -9.75
N ALA A 130 7.24 -10.09 -10.33
CA ALA A 130 8.59 -10.66 -10.36
C ALA A 130 9.58 -9.76 -11.13
N SER A 131 9.12 -9.09 -12.18
CA SER A 131 9.93 -8.13 -12.93
C SER A 131 10.26 -6.89 -12.09
N VAL A 132 9.27 -6.33 -11.39
CA VAL A 132 9.48 -5.19 -10.48
C VAL A 132 10.40 -5.59 -9.33
N ASP A 133 10.28 -6.81 -8.81
CA ASP A 133 11.15 -7.32 -7.74
C ASP A 133 12.63 -7.34 -8.19
N VAL A 134 12.89 -7.85 -9.39
CA VAL A 134 14.25 -7.84 -9.97
C VAL A 134 14.75 -6.41 -10.20
N LEU A 135 13.93 -5.55 -10.81
CA LEU A 135 14.30 -4.15 -11.11
C LEU A 135 14.54 -3.34 -9.84
N SER A 136 13.78 -3.59 -8.79
CA SER A 136 13.92 -2.94 -7.50
C SER A 136 15.00 -3.56 -6.60
N LYS A 137 15.63 -4.64 -7.01
CA LYS A 137 16.59 -5.43 -6.20
C LYS A 137 15.96 -5.98 -4.91
N GLY A 138 14.73 -6.51 -5.01
CA GLY A 138 14.06 -7.14 -3.88
C GLY A 138 13.34 -6.19 -2.92
N ARG A 139 12.84 -5.03 -3.41
CA ARG A 139 12.15 -4.05 -2.58
C ARG A 139 10.63 -4.01 -2.74
N VAL A 140 10.06 -4.83 -3.63
CA VAL A 140 8.63 -4.77 -3.91
C VAL A 140 7.80 -5.51 -2.84
N VAL A 141 6.62 -4.98 -2.54
CA VAL A 141 5.58 -5.59 -1.72
C VAL A 141 4.32 -5.76 -2.55
N CYS A 142 3.80 -6.98 -2.58
CA CYS A 142 2.56 -7.31 -3.27
C CYS A 142 1.36 -7.07 -2.33
N GLY A 143 0.91 -5.83 -2.21
CA GLY A 143 -0.29 -5.50 -1.46
C GLY A 143 -1.54 -5.79 -2.29
N VAL A 144 -2.45 -6.63 -1.77
CA VAL A 144 -3.54 -7.24 -2.53
C VAL A 144 -4.92 -6.99 -1.92
N GLY A 145 -5.92 -6.86 -2.77
CA GLY A 145 -7.32 -6.74 -2.41
C GLY A 145 -8.25 -7.42 -3.40
N VAL A 146 -9.51 -7.64 -2.98
CA VAL A 146 -10.52 -8.31 -3.81
C VAL A 146 -11.31 -7.34 -4.70
N GLY A 147 -11.23 -6.03 -4.46
CA GLY A 147 -12.02 -5.02 -5.15
C GLY A 147 -13.45 -4.87 -4.61
N TRP A 148 -14.03 -3.70 -4.84
CA TRP A 148 -15.38 -3.33 -4.38
C TRP A 148 -16.24 -2.71 -5.49
N LEU A 149 -15.62 -2.09 -6.50
CA LEU A 149 -16.27 -1.30 -7.53
C LEU A 149 -16.78 -2.21 -8.67
N GLU A 150 -18.04 -2.65 -8.56
CA GLU A 150 -18.63 -3.64 -9.48
C GLU A 150 -18.58 -3.19 -10.94
N LYS A 151 -18.79 -1.87 -11.20
CA LYS A 151 -18.74 -1.32 -12.55
C LYS A 151 -17.37 -1.49 -13.22
N GLU A 152 -16.31 -1.43 -12.46
CA GLU A 152 -14.94 -1.66 -12.96
C GLU A 152 -14.74 -3.14 -13.35
N PHE A 153 -15.23 -4.09 -12.53
CA PHE A 153 -15.24 -5.52 -12.87
C PHE A 153 -16.01 -5.80 -14.16
N GLN A 154 -17.22 -5.24 -14.29
CA GLN A 154 -18.05 -5.40 -15.50
C GLN A 154 -17.33 -4.90 -16.75
N THR A 155 -16.63 -3.77 -16.66
CA THR A 155 -15.92 -3.18 -17.81
C THR A 155 -14.67 -3.98 -18.18
N LEU A 156 -14.03 -4.64 -17.20
CA LEU A 156 -12.88 -5.52 -17.41
C LEU A 156 -13.29 -6.95 -17.79
N ASP A 157 -14.59 -7.22 -17.95
CA ASP A 157 -15.12 -8.57 -18.21
C ASP A 157 -14.73 -9.61 -17.15
N VAL A 158 -14.71 -9.19 -15.87
CA VAL A 158 -14.35 -10.02 -14.72
C VAL A 158 -15.61 -10.27 -13.87
N PRO A 159 -15.95 -11.54 -13.52
CA PRO A 159 -17.13 -11.83 -12.72
C PRO A 159 -17.01 -11.32 -11.28
N TYR A 160 -17.75 -10.26 -10.98
CA TYR A 160 -17.73 -9.60 -9.66
C TYR A 160 -18.08 -10.54 -8.50
N ALA A 161 -19.04 -11.46 -8.71
CA ALA A 161 -19.47 -12.40 -7.68
C ALA A 161 -18.34 -13.37 -7.25
N ASP A 162 -17.47 -13.73 -8.17
CA ASP A 162 -16.36 -14.66 -7.95
C ASP A 162 -15.06 -14.00 -7.51
N ARG A 163 -15.01 -12.66 -7.35
CA ARG A 163 -13.78 -11.92 -7.05
C ARG A 163 -13.01 -12.42 -5.83
N GLY A 164 -13.72 -12.88 -4.80
CA GLY A 164 -13.08 -13.44 -3.60
C GLY A 164 -12.39 -14.78 -3.87
N PRO A 165 -13.10 -15.82 -4.35
CA PRO A 165 -12.52 -17.09 -4.75
C PRO A 165 -11.43 -16.97 -5.82
N MET A 166 -11.61 -16.08 -6.81
CA MET A 166 -10.56 -15.80 -7.82
C MET A 166 -9.31 -15.23 -7.15
N THR A 167 -9.46 -14.28 -6.22
CA THR A 167 -8.30 -13.75 -5.47
C THR A 167 -7.56 -14.86 -4.74
N ASP A 168 -8.28 -15.76 -4.05
CA ASP A 168 -7.68 -16.86 -3.30
C ASP A 168 -6.88 -17.80 -4.24
N GLU A 169 -7.45 -18.12 -5.39
CA GLU A 169 -6.79 -18.94 -6.41
C GLU A 169 -5.57 -18.23 -7.04
N TRP A 170 -5.68 -16.92 -7.36
CA TRP A 170 -4.57 -16.14 -7.91
C TRP A 170 -3.39 -16.04 -6.95
N LEU A 171 -3.64 -15.91 -5.63
CA LEU A 171 -2.57 -15.90 -4.64
C LEU A 171 -1.82 -17.23 -4.55
N THR A 172 -2.52 -18.35 -4.75
CA THR A 172 -1.89 -19.67 -4.89
C THR A 172 -1.01 -19.72 -6.15
N ILE A 173 -1.53 -19.23 -7.28
CA ILE A 173 -0.81 -19.16 -8.56
C ILE A 173 0.45 -18.29 -8.43
N PHE A 174 0.37 -17.13 -7.74
CA PHE A 174 1.54 -16.28 -7.52
C PHE A 174 2.64 -17.02 -6.79
N LYS A 175 2.31 -17.67 -5.68
CA LYS A 175 3.28 -18.44 -4.89
C LYS A 175 3.88 -19.57 -5.71
N ASP A 176 3.07 -20.34 -6.44
CA ASP A 176 3.55 -21.42 -7.30
C ASP A 176 4.52 -20.91 -8.37
N LEU A 177 4.12 -19.91 -9.16
CA LEU A 177 4.96 -19.31 -10.20
C LEU A 177 6.27 -18.72 -9.65
N TRP A 178 6.25 -18.13 -8.45
CA TRP A 178 7.43 -17.51 -7.85
C TRP A 178 8.39 -18.50 -7.23
N THR A 179 7.91 -19.68 -6.79
CA THR A 179 8.73 -20.61 -6.00
C THR A 179 9.02 -21.94 -6.72
N ALA A 180 8.04 -22.54 -7.37
CA ALA A 180 8.18 -23.86 -7.97
C ALA A 180 9.15 -23.84 -9.17
N GLU A 181 9.99 -24.86 -9.29
CA GLU A 181 10.86 -25.07 -10.47
C GLU A 181 10.06 -25.40 -11.73
N PHE A 182 9.06 -26.26 -11.57
CA PHE A 182 8.11 -26.65 -12.60
C PHE A 182 6.70 -26.31 -12.11
N PRO A 183 6.25 -25.07 -12.35
CA PRO A 183 4.95 -24.63 -11.85
C PRO A 183 3.81 -25.30 -12.63
N GLU A 184 2.81 -25.77 -11.89
CA GLU A 184 1.57 -26.31 -12.45
C GLU A 184 0.37 -25.91 -11.56
N HIS A 185 -0.78 -25.67 -12.18
CA HIS A 185 -1.99 -25.29 -11.48
C HIS A 185 -3.23 -25.81 -12.19
N HIS A 186 -4.13 -26.47 -11.43
CA HIS A 186 -5.40 -27.02 -11.91
C HIS A 186 -6.55 -26.52 -11.05
N GLY A 187 -6.81 -25.22 -11.14
CA GLY A 187 -7.84 -24.52 -10.36
C GLY A 187 -9.21 -24.48 -11.04
N LYS A 188 -10.15 -23.84 -10.37
CA LYS A 188 -11.50 -23.61 -10.90
C LYS A 188 -11.50 -22.57 -12.03
N PHE A 189 -10.73 -21.52 -11.87
CA PHE A 189 -10.75 -20.34 -12.75
C PHE A 189 -9.55 -20.30 -13.71
N TYR A 190 -8.45 -20.98 -13.37
CA TYR A 190 -7.23 -20.95 -14.17
C TYR A 190 -6.51 -22.30 -14.14
N GLN A 191 -5.85 -22.62 -15.27
CA GLN A 191 -5.10 -23.87 -15.40
C GLN A 191 -3.85 -23.64 -16.24
N TYR A 192 -2.73 -24.21 -15.83
CA TYR A 192 -1.50 -24.33 -16.61
C TYR A 192 -0.66 -25.52 -16.16
N ASP A 193 0.09 -26.07 -17.09
CA ASP A 193 1.11 -27.09 -16.90
C ASP A 193 2.18 -26.97 -17.98
N GLY A 194 3.26 -27.72 -17.86
CA GLY A 194 4.31 -27.81 -18.89
C GLY A 194 5.01 -26.47 -19.19
N VAL A 195 5.05 -25.56 -18.22
CA VAL A 195 5.62 -24.20 -18.37
C VAL A 195 6.78 -23.98 -17.41
N GLN A 196 7.61 -22.99 -17.73
CA GLN A 196 8.60 -22.43 -16.83
C GLN A 196 8.38 -20.93 -16.65
N PHE A 197 8.64 -20.44 -15.45
CA PHE A 197 8.44 -19.04 -15.09
C PHE A 197 9.76 -18.41 -14.63
N TYR A 198 10.31 -17.51 -15.44
CA TYR A 198 11.52 -16.74 -15.16
C TYR A 198 11.37 -15.29 -15.63
N PRO A 199 12.01 -14.29 -14.93
CA PRO A 199 12.84 -14.50 -13.74
C PRO A 199 11.99 -14.90 -12.53
N LYS A 200 12.57 -15.63 -11.61
CA LYS A 200 12.01 -15.76 -10.25
C LYS A 200 12.27 -14.49 -9.48
N PRO A 201 11.44 -14.15 -8.49
CA PRO A 201 11.73 -13.06 -7.57
C PRO A 201 13.09 -13.20 -6.88
N ILE A 202 13.72 -12.06 -6.57
CA ILE A 202 14.93 -12.00 -5.75
C ILE A 202 14.60 -12.36 -4.30
N GLN A 203 13.48 -11.83 -3.78
CA GLN A 203 13.02 -12.09 -2.43
C GLN A 203 12.67 -13.57 -2.23
N LYS A 204 13.00 -14.11 -1.03
CA LYS A 204 12.76 -15.49 -0.68
C LYS A 204 11.94 -15.59 0.61
N PRO A 205 11.00 -16.55 0.71
CA PRO A 205 10.67 -17.58 -0.31
C PRO A 205 9.97 -17.00 -1.54
N HIS A 206 9.29 -15.87 -1.42
CA HIS A 206 8.57 -15.15 -2.48
C HIS A 206 8.46 -13.65 -2.13
N ILE A 207 7.88 -12.86 -3.04
CA ILE A 207 7.53 -11.46 -2.77
C ILE A 207 6.53 -11.42 -1.61
N PRO A 208 6.74 -10.58 -0.56
CA PRO A 208 5.78 -10.47 0.54
C PRO A 208 4.39 -10.06 0.06
N ILE A 209 3.38 -10.82 0.49
CA ILE A 209 1.97 -10.62 0.14
C ILE A 209 1.26 -9.96 1.32
N TRP A 210 0.83 -8.71 1.15
CA TRP A 210 0.13 -7.94 2.16
C TRP A 210 -1.35 -7.84 1.82
N VAL A 211 -2.22 -8.40 2.66
CA VAL A 211 -3.64 -8.53 2.35
C VAL A 211 -4.44 -7.38 2.97
N GLY A 212 -5.10 -6.61 2.12
CA GLY A 212 -6.04 -5.57 2.50
C GLY A 212 -7.41 -6.10 2.91
N GLY A 213 -8.23 -5.19 3.45
CA GLY A 213 -9.62 -5.47 3.84
C GLY A 213 -9.83 -5.71 5.33
N HIS A 214 -11.09 -5.57 5.75
CA HIS A 214 -11.49 -5.51 7.17
C HIS A 214 -12.53 -6.58 7.56
N THR A 215 -12.89 -7.47 6.65
CA THR A 215 -13.89 -8.52 6.90
C THR A 215 -13.24 -9.79 7.46
N ARG A 216 -14.04 -10.68 8.09
CA ARG A 216 -13.55 -12.01 8.48
C ARG A 216 -12.97 -12.79 7.29
N ARG A 217 -13.52 -12.63 6.08
CA ARG A 217 -12.96 -13.25 4.85
C ARG A 217 -11.57 -12.71 4.51
N ALA A 218 -11.36 -11.41 4.70
CA ALA A 218 -10.03 -10.81 4.52
C ALA A 218 -9.03 -11.36 5.54
N ILE A 219 -9.41 -11.45 6.83
CA ILE A 219 -8.55 -12.03 7.88
C ILE A 219 -8.20 -13.50 7.56
N ARG A 220 -9.17 -14.32 7.12
CA ARG A 220 -8.88 -15.70 6.67
C ARG A 220 -7.91 -15.74 5.50
N ARG A 221 -8.02 -14.78 4.56
CA ARG A 221 -7.08 -14.66 3.43
C ARG A 221 -5.68 -14.29 3.88
N VAL A 222 -5.55 -13.38 4.85
CA VAL A 222 -4.26 -13.09 5.49
C VAL A 222 -3.63 -14.37 6.03
N VAL A 223 -4.37 -15.10 6.84
CA VAL A 223 -3.87 -16.32 7.51
C VAL A 223 -3.50 -17.42 6.50
N ASN A 224 -4.27 -17.60 5.43
CA ASN A 224 -4.00 -18.66 4.45
C ASN A 224 -2.93 -18.32 3.44
N TYR A 225 -2.82 -17.03 3.03
CA TYR A 225 -2.02 -16.64 1.87
C TYR A 225 -1.09 -15.45 2.10
N GLY A 226 -1.35 -14.61 3.10
CA GLY A 226 -0.63 -13.35 3.29
C GLY A 226 0.54 -13.46 4.25
N ASP A 227 1.48 -12.53 4.16
CA ASP A 227 2.58 -12.31 5.11
C ASP A 227 2.27 -11.14 6.05
N ALA A 228 1.31 -10.28 5.67
CA ALA A 228 0.85 -9.18 6.48
C ALA A 228 -0.65 -8.92 6.33
N TRP A 229 -1.26 -8.40 7.40
CA TRP A 229 -2.59 -7.81 7.37
C TRP A 229 -2.49 -6.30 7.24
N HIS A 230 -3.06 -5.74 6.16
CA HIS A 230 -2.94 -4.34 5.77
C HIS A 230 -4.32 -3.69 5.55
N PRO A 231 -5.17 -3.56 6.59
CA PRO A 231 -6.45 -2.87 6.49
C PRO A 231 -6.25 -1.37 6.31
N THR A 232 -7.27 -0.71 5.75
CA THR A 232 -7.28 0.74 5.57
C THR A 232 -8.44 1.39 6.32
N ARG A 233 -8.26 2.66 6.75
CA ARG A 233 -9.30 3.51 7.32
C ARG A 233 -9.98 2.92 8.55
N GLN A 234 -9.19 2.27 9.40
CA GLN A 234 -9.62 1.73 10.68
C GLN A 234 -8.84 2.39 11.82
N THR A 235 -9.36 2.34 13.04
CA THR A 235 -8.63 2.78 14.24
C THR A 235 -7.76 1.65 14.80
N PRO A 236 -6.75 1.98 15.62
CA PRO A 236 -5.98 0.97 16.34
C PRO A 236 -6.87 0.04 17.19
N GLU A 237 -7.86 0.60 17.90
CA GLU A 237 -8.80 -0.15 18.76
C GLU A 237 -9.67 -1.11 17.93
N TRP A 238 -10.10 -0.67 16.74
CA TRP A 238 -10.82 -1.58 15.85
C TRP A 238 -9.93 -2.77 15.47
N MET A 239 -8.67 -2.54 15.11
CA MET A 239 -7.74 -3.60 14.75
C MET A 239 -7.51 -4.54 15.94
N GLU A 240 -7.24 -4.00 17.13
CA GLU A 240 -7.10 -4.76 18.37
C GLU A 240 -8.29 -5.69 18.61
N SER A 241 -9.52 -5.20 18.39
CA SER A 241 -10.76 -5.99 18.55
C SER A 241 -10.86 -7.20 17.60
N LYS A 242 -10.04 -7.24 16.53
CA LYS A 242 -10.04 -8.34 15.54
C LYS A 242 -8.89 -9.32 15.73
N LEU A 243 -7.86 -8.96 16.50
CA LEU A 243 -6.70 -9.82 16.73
C LEU A 243 -7.06 -11.17 17.35
N PRO A 244 -8.00 -11.28 18.32
CA PRO A 244 -8.41 -12.60 18.82
C PRO A 244 -8.88 -13.53 17.70
N TYR A 245 -9.75 -13.04 16.80
CA TYR A 245 -10.22 -13.84 15.66
C TYR A 245 -9.10 -14.24 14.70
N LEU A 246 -8.14 -13.34 14.45
CA LEU A 246 -6.98 -13.66 13.61
C LEU A 246 -6.14 -14.76 14.23
N ARG A 247 -5.83 -14.65 15.53
CA ARG A 247 -5.02 -15.63 16.28
C ARG A 247 -5.71 -16.99 16.36
N ASP A 248 -6.99 -16.99 16.73
CA ASP A 248 -7.77 -18.24 16.83
C ASP A 248 -7.79 -18.98 15.49
N PHE A 249 -8.04 -18.27 14.38
CA PHE A 249 -8.07 -18.90 13.06
C PHE A 249 -6.67 -19.32 12.58
N ALA A 250 -5.61 -18.57 12.92
CA ALA A 250 -4.24 -18.99 12.62
C ALA A 250 -3.89 -20.30 13.33
N HIS A 251 -4.20 -20.43 14.62
CA HIS A 251 -4.00 -21.68 15.38
C HIS A 251 -4.86 -22.83 14.81
N GLU A 252 -6.11 -22.57 14.40
CA GLU A 252 -7.00 -23.58 13.79
C GLU A 252 -6.37 -24.23 12.55
N VAL A 253 -5.66 -23.44 11.73
CA VAL A 253 -4.99 -23.93 10.51
C VAL A 253 -3.52 -24.29 10.71
N GLY A 254 -3.01 -24.24 11.94
CA GLY A 254 -1.62 -24.60 12.28
C GLY A 254 -0.57 -23.56 11.88
N ARG A 255 -0.96 -22.29 11.75
CA ARG A 255 -0.05 -21.18 11.48
C ARG A 255 0.26 -20.38 12.75
N ASP A 256 1.52 -19.98 12.90
CA ASP A 256 1.90 -19.05 13.96
C ASP A 256 1.37 -17.64 13.62
N PRO A 257 0.49 -17.05 14.46
CA PRO A 257 -0.01 -15.70 14.23
C PRO A 257 1.09 -14.61 14.32
N ASP A 258 2.18 -14.85 15.02
CA ASP A 258 3.27 -13.89 15.19
C ASP A 258 4.15 -13.76 13.91
N GLU A 259 4.01 -14.68 12.96
CA GLU A 259 4.58 -14.54 11.60
C GLU A 259 3.83 -13.52 10.73
N ILE A 260 2.65 -13.05 11.16
CA ILE A 260 1.82 -12.13 10.39
C ILE A 260 2.12 -10.69 10.82
N THR A 261 2.76 -9.94 9.95
CA THR A 261 2.97 -8.49 10.16
C THR A 261 1.63 -7.75 10.26
N LEU A 262 1.48 -6.93 11.30
CA LEU A 262 0.33 -6.04 11.44
C LEU A 262 0.68 -4.66 10.89
N SER A 263 -0.01 -4.28 9.82
CA SER A 263 0.12 -2.99 9.16
C SER A 263 -1.22 -2.26 9.16
N LEU A 264 -1.21 -0.93 9.27
CA LEU A 264 -2.43 -0.13 9.25
C LEU A 264 -2.26 1.09 8.34
N LYS A 265 -3.17 1.21 7.35
CA LYS A 265 -3.20 2.38 6.47
C LYS A 265 -4.23 3.39 6.92
N ARG A 266 -3.82 4.67 7.10
CA ARG A 266 -4.67 5.76 7.57
C ARG A 266 -4.36 7.08 6.85
N THR A 267 -5.34 7.97 6.80
CA THR A 267 -5.09 9.36 6.40
C THR A 267 -4.43 10.11 7.56
N LEU A 268 -3.36 10.86 7.27
CA LEU A 268 -2.67 11.71 8.26
C LEU A 268 -2.93 13.19 7.96
N HIS A 269 -3.23 13.97 9.02
CA HIS A 269 -3.26 15.42 8.96
C HIS A 269 -2.92 16.02 10.32
N PHE A 270 -1.95 16.94 10.34
CA PHE A 270 -1.59 17.71 11.53
C PHE A 270 -2.42 18.99 11.62
N THR A 271 -3.05 19.23 12.77
CA THR A 271 -3.90 20.42 13.00
C THR A 271 -3.12 21.63 13.53
N ASP A 272 -1.87 21.44 13.96
CA ASP A 272 -0.99 22.45 14.57
C ASP A 272 0.16 22.91 13.66
N THR A 273 0.17 22.51 12.38
CA THR A 273 1.22 22.89 11.43
C THR A 273 0.87 24.05 10.50
N GLY A 274 -0.37 24.55 10.56
CA GLY A 274 -0.87 25.59 9.68
C GLY A 274 -1.12 25.14 8.23
N LEU A 275 -1.05 23.85 7.94
CA LEU A 275 -1.50 23.28 6.68
C LEU A 275 -3.03 23.28 6.64
N GLU A 276 -3.60 23.77 5.53
CA GLU A 276 -5.05 23.83 5.39
C GLU A 276 -5.68 22.44 5.43
N GLU A 277 -6.74 22.29 6.24
CA GLU A 277 -7.56 21.09 6.23
C GLU A 277 -8.38 21.10 4.96
N SER A 278 -8.11 20.15 4.04
CA SER A 278 -8.99 19.98 2.89
C SER A 278 -10.31 19.34 3.37
N ASP A 279 -11.46 19.82 2.86
CA ASP A 279 -12.79 19.22 3.10
C ASP A 279 -12.89 17.75 2.64
N ARG A 280 -11.82 17.22 2.10
CA ARG A 280 -11.73 15.86 1.57
C ARG A 280 -11.51 14.85 2.70
N ILE A 281 -12.63 14.30 3.14
CA ILE A 281 -12.73 12.98 3.78
C ILE A 281 -12.25 12.93 5.24
N ARG A 282 -13.11 13.28 6.16
CA ARG A 282 -13.13 12.67 7.48
C ARG A 282 -13.62 11.23 7.31
N SER A 283 -12.72 10.28 7.05
CA SER A 283 -13.05 8.87 7.09
C SER A 283 -12.87 8.35 8.52
N THR A 284 -13.70 7.39 8.91
CA THR A 284 -13.45 6.59 10.11
C THR A 284 -12.00 6.11 10.11
N GLY A 285 -11.29 6.29 11.22
CA GLY A 285 -9.90 5.84 11.36
C GLY A 285 -8.83 6.77 10.76
N SER A 286 -9.17 7.99 10.27
CA SER A 286 -8.15 8.99 9.96
C SER A 286 -7.43 9.44 11.22
N MET A 287 -6.11 9.67 11.14
CA MET A 287 -5.33 10.31 12.18
C MET A 287 -5.26 11.82 11.89
N ILE A 288 -6.13 12.57 12.54
CA ILE A 288 -6.22 14.02 12.44
C ILE A 288 -6.04 14.56 13.85
N GLY A 289 -4.96 15.28 14.08
CA GLY A 289 -4.66 15.79 15.41
C GLY A 289 -3.41 16.65 15.46
N THR A 290 -3.10 17.12 16.64
CA THR A 290 -1.85 17.79 16.93
C THR A 290 -0.67 16.85 16.85
N THR A 291 0.53 17.39 16.79
CA THR A 291 1.78 16.61 16.82
C THR A 291 1.81 15.62 17.99
N GLN A 292 1.37 16.04 19.19
CA GLN A 292 1.35 15.17 20.37
C GLN A 292 0.32 14.04 20.23
N GLU A 293 -0.86 14.31 19.68
CA GLU A 293 -1.89 13.28 19.47
C GLU A 293 -1.42 12.24 18.44
N VAL A 294 -0.66 12.64 17.40
CA VAL A 294 -0.05 11.71 16.45
C VAL A 294 1.00 10.84 17.12
N ILE A 295 1.86 11.40 17.99
CA ILE A 295 2.84 10.65 18.79
C ILE A 295 2.13 9.59 19.65
N ASP A 296 1.09 9.98 20.37
CA ASP A 296 0.35 9.10 21.27
C ASP A 296 -0.37 7.98 20.49
N ASP A 297 -0.93 8.29 19.32
CA ASP A 297 -1.56 7.32 18.42
C ASP A 297 -0.56 6.29 17.87
N ILE A 298 0.64 6.72 17.47
CA ILE A 298 1.69 5.79 17.00
C ILE A 298 2.14 4.88 18.14
N LYS A 299 2.34 5.41 19.35
CA LYS A 299 2.65 4.61 20.53
C LYS A 299 1.54 3.59 20.82
N ARG A 300 0.28 4.01 20.71
CA ARG A 300 -0.88 3.12 20.85
C ARG A 300 -0.88 2.01 19.79
N CYS A 301 -0.56 2.32 18.54
CA CYS A 301 -0.41 1.32 17.48
C CYS A 301 0.67 0.29 17.85
N ARG A 302 1.83 0.75 18.33
CA ARG A 302 2.94 -0.11 18.76
C ARG A 302 2.50 -1.04 19.90
N ASP A 303 1.79 -0.52 20.91
CA ASP A 303 1.36 -1.30 22.08
C ASP A 303 0.39 -2.43 21.71
N ILE A 304 -0.34 -2.30 20.60
CA ILE A 304 -1.22 -3.33 20.02
C ILE A 304 -0.41 -4.38 19.22
N GLY A 305 0.84 -4.08 18.85
CA GLY A 305 1.69 -4.92 18.01
C GLY A 305 1.64 -4.56 16.53
N ILE A 306 1.08 -3.41 16.16
CA ILE A 306 1.20 -2.87 14.80
C ILE A 306 2.64 -2.41 14.61
N THR A 307 3.32 -2.94 13.60
CA THR A 307 4.74 -2.65 13.33
C THR A 307 4.95 -1.79 12.10
N GLN A 308 3.90 -1.59 11.30
CA GLN A 308 3.98 -0.75 10.09
C GLN A 308 2.76 0.15 9.95
N LEU A 309 2.99 1.45 9.72
CA LEU A 309 1.96 2.43 9.39
C LEU A 309 2.16 2.96 7.97
N THR A 310 1.08 2.97 7.20
CA THR A 310 1.07 3.64 5.89
C THR A 310 0.14 4.85 5.98
N TYR A 311 0.66 6.04 5.72
CA TYR A 311 -0.15 7.23 5.69
C TYR A 311 -0.48 7.66 4.27
N ASP A 312 -1.74 8.06 4.03
CA ASP A 312 -2.13 8.83 2.86
C ASP A 312 -2.43 10.28 3.25
N PHE A 313 -2.38 11.16 2.26
CA PHE A 313 -2.55 12.58 2.46
C PHE A 313 -3.93 13.05 2.00
N ARG A 314 -4.41 14.14 2.59
CA ARG A 314 -5.67 14.78 2.18
C ARG A 314 -5.51 15.72 0.99
N THR A 315 -4.28 16.12 0.70
CA THR A 315 -3.96 17.01 -0.40
C THR A 315 -3.29 16.25 -1.55
N PRO A 316 -3.57 16.62 -2.81
CA PRO A 316 -2.77 16.18 -3.95
C PRO A 316 -1.53 17.06 -4.18
N ASP A 317 -1.34 18.13 -3.42
CA ASP A 317 -0.16 19.00 -3.54
C ASP A 317 1.07 18.29 -2.96
N VAL A 318 2.06 18.06 -3.80
CA VAL A 318 3.28 17.34 -3.43
C VAL A 318 4.08 18.08 -2.36
N HIS A 319 4.07 19.41 -2.37
CA HIS A 319 4.82 20.22 -1.40
C HIS A 319 4.16 20.16 0.00
N ASP A 320 2.82 20.11 0.07
CA ASP A 320 2.10 19.87 1.33
C ASP A 320 2.40 18.48 1.89
N CYS A 321 2.44 17.48 1.02
CA CYS A 321 2.86 16.14 1.41
C CYS A 321 4.29 16.13 1.97
N ILE A 322 5.21 16.82 1.32
CA ILE A 322 6.61 16.92 1.77
C ILE A 322 6.70 17.63 3.11
N ARG A 323 6.00 18.76 3.30
CA ARG A 323 5.98 19.46 4.61
C ARG A 323 5.45 18.56 5.73
N THR A 324 4.42 17.76 5.44
CA THR A 324 3.88 16.79 6.41
C THR A 324 4.91 15.71 6.75
N MET A 325 5.62 15.17 5.75
CA MET A 325 6.68 14.17 5.96
C MET A 325 7.85 14.74 6.77
N GLU A 326 8.32 15.96 6.42
CA GLU A 326 9.38 16.66 7.15
C GLU A 326 8.99 16.90 8.61
N HIS A 327 7.76 17.38 8.86
CA HIS A 327 7.25 17.58 10.22
C HIS A 327 7.21 16.27 11.01
N LEU A 328 6.75 15.19 10.41
CA LEU A 328 6.72 13.86 11.04
C LEU A 328 8.13 13.37 11.36
N ALA A 329 9.08 13.52 10.44
CA ALA A 329 10.47 13.12 10.63
C ALA A 329 11.18 13.92 11.74
N GLU A 330 10.92 15.24 11.82
CA GLU A 330 11.60 16.12 12.75
C GLU A 330 10.99 16.13 14.16
N LYS A 331 9.68 16.00 14.27
CA LYS A 331 8.94 16.22 15.54
C LYS A 331 8.33 14.96 16.12
N VAL A 332 7.95 14.00 15.31
CA VAL A 332 7.24 12.79 15.77
C VAL A 332 8.21 11.63 15.94
N VAL A 333 8.99 11.31 14.91
CA VAL A 333 9.90 10.15 14.94
C VAL A 333 10.85 10.15 16.14
N PRO A 334 11.49 11.26 16.54
CA PRO A 334 12.36 11.26 17.72
C PRO A 334 11.64 11.04 19.06
N ALA A 335 10.29 11.08 19.06
CA ALA A 335 9.46 11.00 20.26
C ALA A 335 8.67 9.68 20.41
N ILE A 336 8.73 8.77 19.43
CA ILE A 336 8.00 7.48 19.41
C ILE A 336 8.82 6.27 19.88
#